data_da6634a57e176f2ab6b14b6537037469
#
_entry.id   da6634a57e176f2ab6b14b6537037469
#
_cell.length_a   1.000
_cell.length_b   1.000
_cell.length_c   1.000
_cell.angle_alpha   90.00
_cell.angle_beta   90.00
_cell.angle_gamma   90.00
#
_symmetry.space_group_name_H-M   'P 1'
#
loop_
_entity.id
_entity.type
_entity.pdbx_description
1 polymer ?
#
loop_
_entity_poly.entity_id
_entity_poly.type
_entity_poly.pdbx_seq_one_letter_code
_entity_poly.pdbx_strand_id
1 'polypeptide(L)'
;YVEIEGTTKSGNPKKEHRSINCKIVYTFSPARRERELKDLEMQISKAAKAVSDGYLAGNPYKSGWRALLQTNKEAAQTPEEKEQYRAVGLKQDIIEERRRNAGYAALVFSHPKDKDAAALTDEEVLTTYHRLVGIEDCFRVMKSSFSIRPVHVRLKEHIVAHCYLCVLSLMLMRLVQEKLEAKKYTCSAEKITHALAQ
;
A
#
# COMPACT_ATOMS: atom_id res chain seq x y z
N TYR A 1 -5.80 -7.09 18.31
CA TYR A 1 -6.90 -7.91 18.84
C TYR A 1 -6.73 -9.34 18.38
N VAL A 2 -6.88 -10.28 19.27
CA VAL A 2 -6.92 -11.71 18.97
C VAL A 2 -8.33 -12.18 19.27
N GLU A 3 -8.95 -12.89 18.33
CA GLU A 3 -10.23 -13.55 18.60
C GLU A 3 -9.99 -14.74 19.49
N ILE A 4 -10.74 -14.81 20.60
CA ILE A 4 -10.70 -15.91 21.56
C ILE A 4 -11.99 -16.71 21.45
N GLU A 5 -11.93 -17.98 21.87
CA GLU A 5 -13.13 -18.83 21.90
C GLU A 5 -14.25 -18.20 22.75
N GLY A 6 -15.43 -18.10 22.17
CA GLY A 6 -16.64 -17.58 22.79
C GLY A 6 -17.21 -16.37 22.09
N THR A 7 -18.45 -16.07 22.41
CA THR A 7 -19.19 -14.92 21.87
C THR A 7 -19.54 -13.95 22.99
N THR A 8 -19.66 -12.68 22.64
CA THR A 8 -20.20 -11.63 23.53
C THR A 8 -21.72 -11.83 23.68
N LYS A 9 -22.34 -11.15 24.66
CA LYS A 9 -23.81 -11.16 24.85
C LYS A 9 -24.59 -10.71 23.59
N SER A 10 -23.92 -10.01 22.66
CA SER A 10 -24.48 -9.55 21.37
C SER A 10 -24.18 -10.51 20.20
N GLY A 11 -23.67 -11.72 20.45
CA GLY A 11 -23.39 -12.72 19.40
C GLY A 11 -22.09 -12.50 18.60
N ASN A 12 -21.33 -11.44 18.87
CA ASN A 12 -20.03 -11.18 18.21
C ASN A 12 -18.91 -12.02 18.84
N PRO A 13 -17.87 -12.42 18.08
CA PRO A 13 -16.72 -13.09 18.64
C PRO A 13 -16.07 -12.24 19.72
N LYS A 14 -15.67 -12.87 20.83
CA LYS A 14 -14.92 -12.20 21.88
C LYS A 14 -13.55 -11.80 21.36
N LYS A 15 -13.10 -10.58 21.69
CA LYS A 15 -11.79 -10.04 21.34
C LYS A 15 -11.02 -9.70 22.60
N GLU A 16 -9.80 -10.16 22.66
CA GLU A 16 -8.87 -9.86 23.75
C GLU A 16 -7.78 -8.90 23.27
N HIS A 17 -7.43 -7.92 24.09
CA HIS A 17 -6.28 -7.07 23.86
C HIS A 17 -5.03 -7.80 24.35
N ARG A 18 -4.11 -8.06 23.44
CA ARG A 18 -2.79 -8.58 23.80
C ARG A 18 -1.71 -7.58 23.47
N SER A 19 -0.82 -7.34 24.43
CA SER A 19 0.38 -6.57 24.19
C SER A 19 1.42 -7.44 23.50
N ILE A 20 1.96 -6.95 22.39
CA ILE A 20 3.05 -7.61 21.66
C ILE A 20 4.25 -6.67 21.71
N ASN A 21 5.39 -7.17 22.19
CA ASN A 21 6.64 -6.44 22.10
C ASN A 21 7.05 -6.35 20.63
N CYS A 22 7.20 -5.14 20.13
CA CYS A 22 7.62 -4.90 18.77
C CYS A 22 8.81 -3.92 18.74
N LYS A 23 9.65 -4.07 17.73
CA LYS A 23 10.69 -3.10 17.36
C LYS A 23 10.16 -2.23 16.23
N ILE A 24 10.47 -0.94 16.28
CA ILE A 24 10.12 0.00 15.22
C ILE A 24 11.43 0.50 14.61
N VAL A 25 11.60 0.28 13.31
CA VAL A 25 12.75 0.78 12.55
C VAL A 25 12.28 1.93 11.68
N TYR A 26 12.87 3.10 11.87
CA TYR A 26 12.57 4.29 11.06
C TYR A 26 13.60 4.41 9.95
N THR A 27 13.12 4.68 8.75
CA THR A 27 13.97 4.95 7.58
C THR A 27 13.64 6.31 7.00
N PHE A 28 14.63 6.93 6.39
CA PHE A 28 14.47 8.19 5.67
C PHE A 28 15.05 8.06 4.25
N SER A 29 14.29 8.51 3.26
CA SER A 29 14.72 8.52 1.86
C SER A 29 14.53 9.92 1.25
N PRO A 30 15.61 10.60 0.83
CA PRO A 30 15.50 11.90 0.15
C PRO A 30 14.65 11.85 -1.12
N ALA A 31 14.82 10.82 -1.94
CA ALA A 31 14.06 10.63 -3.18
C ALA A 31 12.55 10.41 -2.92
N ARG A 32 12.21 9.72 -1.82
CA ARG A 32 10.83 9.58 -1.37
C ARG A 32 10.26 10.91 -0.88
N ARG A 33 11.04 11.66 -0.10
CA ARG A 33 10.66 12.99 0.37
C ARG A 33 10.29 13.93 -0.77
N GLU A 34 11.14 13.99 -1.80
CA GLU A 34 10.91 14.85 -2.96
C GLU A 34 9.59 14.50 -3.67
N ARG A 35 9.32 13.21 -3.89
CA ARG A 35 8.07 12.75 -4.50
C ARG A 35 6.85 13.09 -3.64
N GLU A 36 6.92 12.79 -2.33
CA GLU A 36 5.81 13.03 -1.40
C GLU A 36 5.50 14.54 -1.25
N LEU A 37 6.53 15.39 -1.24
CA LEU A 37 6.34 16.84 -1.22
C LEU A 37 5.71 17.36 -2.52
N LYS A 38 6.14 16.86 -3.68
CA LYS A 38 5.53 17.20 -4.97
C LYS A 38 4.06 16.79 -5.03
N ASP A 39 3.75 15.58 -4.57
CA ASP A 39 2.37 15.10 -4.49
C ASP A 39 1.52 15.94 -3.51
N LEU A 40 2.11 16.34 -2.38
CA LEU A 40 1.45 17.21 -1.41
C LEU A 40 1.12 18.59 -2.01
N GLU A 41 2.06 19.20 -2.74
CA GLU A 41 1.83 20.51 -3.40
C GLU A 41 0.70 20.41 -4.45
N MET A 42 0.63 19.31 -5.22
CA MET A 42 -0.50 19.09 -6.11
C MET A 42 -1.83 18.93 -5.36
N GLN A 43 -1.82 18.27 -4.19
CA GLN A 43 -3.02 18.14 -3.36
C GLN A 43 -3.43 19.49 -2.76
N ILE A 44 -2.48 20.32 -2.30
CA ILE A 44 -2.74 21.67 -1.78
C ILE A 44 -3.35 22.53 -2.87
N SER A 45 -2.81 22.53 -4.08
CA SER A 45 -3.34 23.29 -5.21
C SER A 45 -4.78 22.92 -5.54
N LYS A 46 -5.10 21.61 -5.56
CA LYS A 46 -6.48 21.12 -5.78
C LYS A 46 -7.42 21.54 -4.64
N ALA A 47 -6.95 21.47 -3.40
CA ALA A 47 -7.74 21.86 -2.24
C ALA A 47 -7.99 23.38 -2.20
N ALA A 48 -6.98 24.19 -2.52
CA ALA A 48 -7.11 25.64 -2.61
C ALA A 48 -8.12 26.06 -3.70
N LYS A 49 -8.07 25.42 -4.87
CA LYS A 49 -9.06 25.62 -5.91
C LYS A 49 -10.47 25.26 -5.46
N ALA A 50 -10.64 24.12 -4.77
CA ALA A 50 -11.94 23.72 -4.24
C ALA A 50 -12.50 24.73 -3.21
N VAL A 51 -11.65 25.37 -2.40
CA VAL A 51 -12.07 26.45 -1.50
C VAL A 51 -12.54 27.66 -2.29
N SER A 52 -11.78 28.08 -3.32
CA SER A 52 -12.17 29.24 -4.15
C SER A 52 -13.46 29.00 -4.95
N ASP A 53 -13.70 27.78 -5.39
CA ASP A 53 -14.89 27.38 -6.16
C ASP A 53 -16.11 27.12 -5.25
N GLY A 54 -15.97 27.26 -3.91
CA GLY A 54 -17.04 27.02 -2.95
C GLY A 54 -17.51 25.57 -2.91
N TYR A 55 -16.57 24.63 -3.01
CA TYR A 55 -16.82 23.18 -3.09
C TYR A 55 -17.69 22.69 -1.94
N LEU A 56 -18.78 21.96 -2.29
CA LEU A 56 -19.67 21.29 -1.36
C LEU A 56 -19.41 19.79 -1.38
N ALA A 57 -19.21 19.20 -0.21
CA ALA A 57 -19.02 17.75 -0.05
C ALA A 57 -20.22 17.15 0.70
N GLY A 58 -20.70 16.00 0.24
CA GLY A 58 -21.71 15.22 0.95
C GLY A 58 -21.20 14.55 2.23
N ASN A 59 -19.88 14.48 2.42
CA ASN A 59 -19.24 13.97 3.64
C ASN A 59 -17.78 14.49 3.71
N PRO A 60 -17.26 14.88 4.88
CA PRO A 60 -15.85 15.24 5.02
C PRO A 60 -14.96 14.00 4.83
N TYR A 61 -14.24 13.99 3.72
CA TYR A 61 -13.34 12.87 3.40
C TYR A 61 -12.04 12.95 4.21
N LYS A 62 -11.56 11.77 4.68
CA LYS A 62 -10.33 11.64 5.46
C LYS A 62 -9.09 11.34 4.61
N SER A 63 -9.18 11.29 3.27
CA SER A 63 -8.09 10.89 2.38
C SER A 63 -7.87 11.85 1.21
N GLY A 64 -6.66 11.83 0.66
CA GLY A 64 -6.25 12.65 -0.48
C GLY A 64 -6.30 14.15 -0.19
N TRP A 65 -6.50 14.96 -1.23
CA TRP A 65 -6.57 16.42 -1.14
C TRP A 65 -7.78 16.93 -0.31
N ARG A 66 -8.88 16.15 -0.25
CA ARG A 66 -10.07 16.49 0.53
C ARG A 66 -9.82 16.46 2.03
N ALA A 67 -8.85 15.66 2.49
CA ALA A 67 -8.45 15.63 3.89
C ALA A 67 -7.82 16.94 4.35
N LEU A 68 -7.30 17.74 3.40
CA LEU A 68 -6.71 19.05 3.67
C LEU A 68 -7.75 20.17 3.81
N LEU A 69 -9.02 19.90 3.48
CA LEU A 69 -10.08 20.90 3.55
C LEU A 69 -10.55 21.09 5.00
N GLN A 70 -10.60 22.34 5.42
CA GLN A 70 -11.42 22.76 6.54
C GLN A 70 -12.84 22.96 6.03
N THR A 71 -13.82 22.29 6.65
CA THR A 71 -15.21 22.31 6.19
C THR A 71 -16.14 22.73 7.30
N ASN A 72 -17.13 23.56 6.96
CA ASN A 72 -18.26 23.86 7.83
C ASN A 72 -19.48 23.07 7.36
N LYS A 73 -20.24 22.55 8.33
CA LYS A 73 -21.51 21.88 8.08
C LYS A 73 -22.55 22.92 7.69
N GLU A 74 -23.19 22.75 6.54
CA GLU A 74 -24.36 23.55 6.17
C GLU A 74 -25.62 22.88 6.73
N ALA A 75 -26.51 23.68 7.30
CA ALA A 75 -27.78 23.18 7.77
C ALA A 75 -28.64 22.72 6.59
N ALA A 76 -29.17 21.50 6.66
CA ALA A 76 -30.16 21.05 5.71
C ALA A 76 -31.40 21.96 5.81
N GLN A 77 -31.87 22.47 4.67
CA GLN A 77 -33.06 23.33 4.61
C GLN A 77 -34.34 22.52 4.73
N THR A 78 -34.28 21.22 4.39
CA THR A 78 -35.41 20.28 4.49
C THR A 78 -34.98 18.97 5.17
N PRO A 79 -35.88 18.22 5.83
CA PRO A 79 -35.57 16.96 6.49
C PRO A 79 -35.05 15.85 5.55
N GLU A 80 -35.28 15.98 4.25
CA GLU A 80 -34.87 15.03 3.21
C GLU A 80 -33.52 15.34 2.59
N GLU A 81 -32.95 16.54 2.83
CA GLU A 81 -31.66 16.94 2.29
C GLU A 81 -30.52 16.27 3.07
N LYS A 82 -29.57 15.72 2.32
CA LYS A 82 -28.33 15.18 2.90
C LYS A 82 -27.47 16.32 3.42
N GLU A 83 -26.88 16.10 4.58
CA GLU A 83 -25.89 17.02 5.16
C GLU A 83 -24.82 17.37 4.14
N GLN A 84 -24.56 18.66 3.97
CA GLN A 84 -23.52 19.17 3.08
C GLN A 84 -22.46 19.90 3.89
N TYR A 85 -21.22 19.83 3.40
CA TYR A 85 -20.06 20.43 4.05
C TYR A 85 -19.38 21.35 3.05
N ARG A 86 -19.40 22.66 3.33
CA ARG A 86 -18.74 23.66 2.50
C ARG A 86 -17.27 23.78 2.88
N ALA A 87 -16.38 23.77 1.87
CA ALA A 87 -14.98 24.05 2.06
C ALA A 87 -14.78 25.55 2.38
N VAL A 88 -14.15 25.84 3.51
CA VAL A 88 -13.94 27.23 3.98
C VAL A 88 -12.46 27.57 4.12
N GLY A 89 -11.56 26.60 4.07
CA GLY A 89 -10.13 26.82 4.20
C GLY A 89 -9.32 25.55 4.09
N LEU A 90 -8.03 25.69 4.37
CA LEU A 90 -7.07 24.57 4.41
C LEU A 90 -6.64 24.29 5.85
N LYS A 91 -6.50 23.04 6.21
CA LYS A 91 -5.95 22.57 7.49
C LYS A 91 -4.44 22.66 7.46
N GLN A 92 -3.89 23.78 7.94
CA GLN A 92 -2.45 24.03 7.90
C GLN A 92 -1.66 23.06 8.80
N ASP A 93 -2.23 22.67 9.93
CA ASP A 93 -1.69 21.69 10.85
C ASP A 93 -1.38 20.35 10.16
N ILE A 94 -2.33 19.85 9.37
CA ILE A 94 -2.17 18.60 8.61
C ILE A 94 -1.14 18.77 7.48
N ILE A 95 -1.13 19.93 6.82
CA ILE A 95 -0.16 20.22 5.75
C ILE A 95 1.26 20.22 6.33
N GLU A 96 1.47 20.90 7.44
CA GLU A 96 2.77 20.97 8.10
C GLU A 96 3.21 19.61 8.65
N GLU A 97 2.29 18.84 9.22
CA GLU A 97 2.57 17.47 9.65
C GLU A 97 3.01 16.60 8.47
N ARG A 98 2.32 16.63 7.34
CA ARG A 98 2.70 15.87 6.14
C ARG A 98 4.04 16.33 5.57
N ARG A 99 4.34 17.63 5.57
CA ARG A 99 5.66 18.16 5.16
C ARG A 99 6.78 17.64 6.05
N ARG A 100 6.56 17.66 7.36
CA ARG A 100 7.56 17.19 8.35
C ARG A 100 7.82 15.71 8.22
N ASN A 101 6.77 14.90 8.02
CA ASN A 101 6.86 13.44 7.94
C ASN A 101 7.27 12.93 6.57
N ALA A 102 7.33 13.79 5.55
CA ALA A 102 7.70 13.39 4.19
C ALA A 102 9.10 12.75 4.14
N GLY A 103 9.20 11.63 3.45
CA GLY A 103 10.43 10.86 3.30
C GLY A 103 10.69 9.82 4.38
N TYR A 104 9.96 9.87 5.50
CA TYR A 104 10.07 8.88 6.56
C TYR A 104 9.18 7.66 6.30
N ALA A 105 9.66 6.49 6.70
CA ALA A 105 8.87 5.27 6.80
C ALA A 105 9.19 4.56 8.12
N ALA A 106 8.19 3.91 8.68
CA ALA A 106 8.35 3.09 9.88
C ALA A 106 8.01 1.65 9.55
N LEU A 107 8.91 0.74 9.88
CA LEU A 107 8.69 -0.69 9.85
C LEU A 107 8.48 -1.18 11.28
N VAL A 108 7.32 -1.80 11.51
CA VAL A 108 7.00 -2.40 12.81
C VAL A 108 7.08 -3.91 12.65
N PHE A 109 7.90 -4.56 13.46
CA PHE A 109 7.96 -6.01 13.47
C PHE A 109 7.96 -6.53 14.90
N SER A 110 7.33 -7.70 15.09
CA SER A 110 7.35 -8.40 16.35
C SER A 110 8.48 -9.41 16.34
N HIS A 111 9.27 -9.42 17.42
CA HIS A 111 10.29 -10.44 17.60
C HIS A 111 9.63 -11.77 17.98
N PRO A 112 10.02 -12.90 17.38
CA PRO A 112 9.60 -14.21 17.88
C PRO A 112 9.97 -14.35 19.36
N LYS A 113 9.09 -14.96 20.13
CA LYS A 113 9.30 -15.14 21.58
C LYS A 113 10.43 -16.12 21.94
N ASP A 114 11.03 -16.79 20.97
CA ASP A 114 12.13 -17.72 21.18
C ASP A 114 13.36 -16.97 21.69
N LYS A 115 13.75 -17.34 22.89
CA LYS A 115 14.85 -16.70 23.64
C LYS A 115 16.20 -16.71 22.93
N ASP A 116 16.36 -17.55 21.92
CA ASP A 116 17.60 -17.75 21.16
C ASP A 116 17.66 -16.98 19.83
N ALA A 117 16.57 -16.32 19.44
CA ALA A 117 16.62 -15.44 18.28
C ALA A 117 17.40 -14.19 18.66
N ALA A 118 18.66 -14.11 18.28
CA ALA A 118 19.48 -12.91 18.38
C ALA A 118 18.66 -11.73 17.87
N ALA A 119 18.63 -10.62 18.61
CA ALA A 119 17.88 -9.44 18.20
C ALA A 119 18.35 -9.02 16.83
N LEU A 120 17.48 -9.16 15.81
CA LEU A 120 17.78 -8.76 14.44
C LEU A 120 18.24 -7.29 14.43
N THR A 121 19.33 -7.04 13.77
CA THR A 121 19.80 -5.68 13.54
C THR A 121 18.83 -4.91 12.66
N ASP A 122 18.88 -3.59 12.67
CA ASP A 122 18.02 -2.76 11.82
C ASP A 122 18.26 -3.04 10.34
N GLU A 123 19.51 -3.32 9.95
CA GLU A 123 19.90 -3.67 8.59
C GLU A 123 19.31 -5.01 8.15
N GLU A 124 19.30 -6.03 9.01
CA GLU A 124 18.69 -7.32 8.72
C GLU A 124 17.18 -7.20 8.52
N VAL A 125 16.51 -6.39 9.35
CA VAL A 125 15.07 -6.09 9.21
C VAL A 125 14.80 -5.42 7.87
N LEU A 126 15.58 -4.40 7.51
CA LEU A 126 15.45 -3.69 6.25
C LEU A 126 15.71 -4.61 5.06
N THR A 127 16.78 -5.40 5.10
CA THR A 127 17.11 -6.37 4.04
C THR A 127 16.00 -7.39 3.86
N THR A 128 15.46 -7.91 4.95
CA THR A 128 14.34 -8.86 4.90
C THR A 128 13.07 -8.21 4.32
N TYR A 129 12.79 -6.97 4.72
CA TYR A 129 11.67 -6.21 4.15
C TYR A 129 11.84 -5.97 2.64
N HIS A 130 13.05 -5.62 2.19
CA HIS A 130 13.34 -5.43 0.77
C HIS A 130 13.16 -6.73 -0.04
N ARG A 131 13.42 -7.90 0.56
CA ARG A 131 13.12 -9.19 -0.08
C ARG A 131 11.63 -9.42 -0.32
N LEU A 132 10.74 -8.89 0.54
CA LEU A 132 9.29 -8.93 0.32
C LEU A 132 8.88 -8.18 -0.95
N VAL A 133 9.53 -7.06 -1.26
CA VAL A 133 9.30 -6.31 -2.51
C VAL A 133 9.58 -7.20 -3.73
N GLY A 134 10.62 -8.03 -3.68
CA GLY A 134 10.91 -9.00 -4.73
C GLY A 134 9.79 -10.04 -4.91
N ILE A 135 9.18 -10.49 -3.81
CA ILE A 135 8.03 -11.41 -3.85
C ILE A 135 6.81 -10.72 -4.46
N GLU A 136 6.51 -9.49 -4.06
CA GLU A 136 5.42 -8.69 -4.64
C GLU A 136 5.61 -8.47 -6.15
N ASP A 137 6.85 -8.21 -6.59
CA ASP A 137 7.18 -8.10 -8.00
C ASP A 137 6.95 -9.40 -8.76
N CYS A 138 7.29 -10.55 -8.17
CA CYS A 138 6.98 -11.86 -8.75
C CYS A 138 5.47 -12.05 -8.95
N PHE A 139 4.65 -11.72 -7.95
CA PHE A 139 3.20 -11.79 -8.08
C PHE A 139 2.65 -10.81 -9.13
N ARG A 140 3.23 -9.62 -9.23
CA ARG A 140 2.87 -8.64 -10.26
C ARG A 140 3.13 -9.19 -11.65
N VAL A 141 4.32 -9.73 -11.91
CA VAL A 141 4.69 -10.34 -13.19
C VAL A 141 3.78 -11.51 -13.54
N MET A 142 3.49 -12.40 -12.59
CA MET A 142 2.56 -13.51 -12.82
C MET A 142 1.16 -13.03 -13.19
N LYS A 143 0.67 -11.94 -12.59
CA LYS A 143 -0.67 -11.40 -12.89
C LYS A 143 -0.73 -10.69 -14.23
N SER A 144 0.30 -9.92 -14.58
CA SER A 144 0.31 -9.08 -15.78
C SER A 144 0.85 -9.81 -17.01
N SER A 145 2.02 -10.47 -16.88
CA SER A 145 2.72 -11.05 -18.04
C SER A 145 2.32 -12.50 -18.32
N PHE A 146 1.93 -13.27 -17.30
CA PHE A 146 1.59 -14.68 -17.45
C PHE A 146 0.12 -15.00 -17.24
N SER A 147 -0.72 -13.98 -17.05
CA SER A 147 -2.17 -14.10 -16.94
C SER A 147 -2.63 -15.19 -15.97
N ILE A 148 -1.97 -15.29 -14.79
CA ILE A 148 -2.39 -16.26 -13.77
C ILE A 148 -3.84 -16.03 -13.33
N ARG A 149 -4.38 -14.85 -13.61
CA ARG A 149 -5.80 -14.48 -13.43
C ARG A 149 -6.29 -13.66 -14.62
N PRO A 150 -7.55 -13.87 -15.09
CA PRO A 150 -8.50 -14.88 -14.61
C PRO A 150 -8.12 -16.32 -15.04
N VAL A 151 -8.48 -17.30 -14.20
CA VAL A 151 -8.28 -18.71 -14.53
C VAL A 151 -9.45 -19.16 -15.41
N HIS A 152 -9.18 -19.48 -16.68
CA HIS A 152 -10.20 -19.89 -17.66
C HIS A 152 -10.49 -21.39 -17.68
N VAL A 153 -9.81 -22.17 -16.84
CA VAL A 153 -9.98 -23.62 -16.72
C VAL A 153 -10.78 -23.98 -15.47
N ARG A 154 -11.61 -25.05 -15.55
CA ARG A 154 -12.55 -25.42 -14.49
C ARG A 154 -12.15 -26.68 -13.74
N LEU A 155 -11.43 -27.60 -14.39
CA LEU A 155 -11.00 -28.85 -13.77
C LEU A 155 -9.84 -28.58 -12.80
N LYS A 156 -9.87 -29.23 -11.64
CA LYS A 156 -8.86 -29.03 -10.58
C LYS A 156 -7.44 -29.28 -11.09
N GLU A 157 -7.23 -30.38 -11.85
CA GLU A 157 -5.95 -30.74 -12.42
C GLU A 157 -5.43 -29.66 -13.39
N HIS A 158 -6.32 -29.11 -14.21
CA HIS A 158 -5.98 -28.03 -15.15
C HIS A 158 -5.64 -26.72 -14.42
N ILE A 159 -6.34 -26.40 -13.31
CA ILE A 159 -6.02 -25.23 -12.48
C ILE A 159 -4.62 -25.38 -11.89
N VAL A 160 -4.31 -26.56 -11.35
CA VAL A 160 -3.00 -26.87 -10.78
C VAL A 160 -1.91 -26.77 -11.86
N ALA A 161 -2.12 -27.40 -13.01
CA ALA A 161 -1.19 -27.33 -14.14
C ALA A 161 -0.95 -25.90 -14.62
N HIS A 162 -2.01 -25.08 -14.73
CA HIS A 162 -1.90 -23.65 -15.07
C HIS A 162 -1.03 -22.89 -14.08
N CYS A 163 -1.25 -23.09 -12.78
CA CYS A 163 -0.43 -22.46 -11.75
C CYS A 163 1.05 -22.87 -11.84
N TYR A 164 1.33 -24.16 -12.05
CA TYR A 164 2.70 -24.64 -12.24
C TYR A 164 3.37 -24.03 -13.46
N LEU A 165 2.68 -23.96 -14.60
CA LEU A 165 3.21 -23.31 -15.80
C LEU A 165 3.54 -21.83 -15.57
N CYS A 166 2.68 -21.09 -14.87
CA CYS A 166 2.96 -19.70 -14.51
C CYS A 166 4.21 -19.57 -13.63
N VAL A 167 4.40 -20.47 -12.65
CA VAL A 167 5.59 -20.47 -11.77
C VAL A 167 6.84 -20.82 -12.58
N LEU A 168 6.81 -21.83 -13.43
CA LEU A 168 7.94 -22.20 -14.30
C LEU A 168 8.30 -21.05 -15.24
N SER A 169 7.30 -20.40 -15.84
CA SER A 169 7.52 -19.22 -16.69
C SER A 169 8.18 -18.08 -15.93
N LEU A 170 7.76 -17.84 -14.68
CA LEU A 170 8.39 -16.85 -13.80
C LEU A 170 9.85 -17.21 -13.51
N MET A 171 10.14 -18.49 -13.20
CA MET A 171 11.52 -18.95 -12.94
C MET A 171 12.41 -18.72 -14.16
N LEU A 172 11.96 -19.10 -15.35
CA LEU A 172 12.70 -18.87 -16.61
C LEU A 172 12.91 -17.37 -16.85
N MET A 173 11.88 -16.57 -16.63
CA MET A 173 11.98 -15.09 -16.75
C MET A 173 13.06 -14.54 -15.82
N ARG A 174 13.10 -14.97 -14.56
CA ARG A 174 14.10 -14.51 -13.60
C ARG A 174 15.51 -14.93 -13.99
N LEU A 175 15.70 -16.15 -14.49
CA LEU A 175 16.98 -16.61 -15.01
C LEU A 175 17.46 -15.78 -16.21
N VAL A 176 16.54 -15.39 -17.11
CA VAL A 176 16.88 -14.50 -18.23
C VAL A 176 17.28 -13.13 -17.73
N GLN A 177 16.51 -12.56 -16.78
CA GLN A 177 16.84 -11.27 -16.17
C GLN A 177 18.22 -11.29 -15.51
N GLU A 178 18.52 -12.32 -14.70
CA GLU A 178 19.83 -12.48 -14.05
C GLU A 178 20.97 -12.53 -15.06
N LYS A 179 20.81 -13.29 -16.16
CA LYS A 179 21.81 -13.35 -17.23
C LYS A 179 21.98 -12.02 -17.95
N LEU A 180 20.92 -11.24 -18.13
CA LEU A 180 20.99 -9.93 -18.73
C LEU A 180 21.67 -8.93 -17.79
N GLU A 181 21.34 -8.97 -16.50
CA GLU A 181 21.97 -8.13 -15.47
C GLU A 181 23.47 -8.41 -15.35
N ALA A 182 23.89 -9.66 -15.42
CA ALA A 182 25.31 -10.03 -15.46
C ALA A 182 26.05 -9.42 -16.66
N LYS A 183 25.32 -9.13 -17.75
CA LYS A 183 25.84 -8.39 -18.92
C LYS A 183 25.59 -6.88 -18.86
N LYS A 184 25.17 -6.34 -17.69
CA LYS A 184 24.81 -4.93 -17.44
C LYS A 184 23.59 -4.42 -18.24
N TYR A 185 22.71 -5.32 -18.69
CA TYR A 185 21.43 -4.97 -19.30
C TYR A 185 20.31 -5.15 -18.27
N THR A 186 19.56 -4.09 -18.00
CA THR A 186 18.35 -4.16 -17.17
C THR A 186 17.11 -4.18 -18.05
N CYS A 187 16.33 -5.25 -17.99
CA CYS A 187 15.09 -5.40 -18.75
C CYS A 187 13.92 -5.74 -17.83
N SER A 188 12.78 -5.06 -18.05
CA SER A 188 11.54 -5.44 -17.38
C SER A 188 10.98 -6.75 -17.96
N ALA A 189 10.21 -7.49 -17.17
CA ALA A 189 9.56 -8.71 -17.62
C ALA A 189 8.70 -8.48 -18.88
N GLU A 190 8.01 -7.34 -18.95
CA GLU A 190 7.19 -6.95 -20.12
C GLU A 190 8.02 -6.80 -21.40
N LYS A 191 9.19 -6.19 -21.31
CA LYS A 191 10.08 -6.06 -22.48
C LYS A 191 10.58 -7.41 -22.96
N ILE A 192 10.89 -8.32 -22.03
CA ILE A 192 11.36 -9.66 -22.37
C ILE A 192 10.22 -10.46 -23.00
N THR A 193 9.03 -10.47 -22.42
CA THR A 193 7.87 -11.17 -23.00
C THR A 193 7.49 -10.63 -24.37
N HIS A 194 7.54 -9.32 -24.56
CA HIS A 194 7.28 -8.71 -25.87
C HIS A 194 8.32 -9.12 -26.92
N ALA A 195 9.61 -9.16 -26.55
CA ALA A 195 10.68 -9.60 -27.45
C ALA A 195 10.60 -11.09 -27.82
N LEU A 196 10.05 -11.94 -26.94
CA LEU A 196 9.85 -13.37 -27.20
C LEU A 196 8.59 -13.67 -28.01
N ALA A 197 7.66 -12.74 -28.13
CA ALA A 197 6.41 -12.88 -28.86
C ALA A 197 6.50 -12.41 -30.34
N GLN A 198 7.65 -11.85 -30.73
CA GLN A 198 7.98 -11.46 -32.12
C GLN A 198 8.71 -12.58 -32.86
#